data_b8664da554e3a932dd15774f213fb65b
#
_entry.id   b8664da554e3a932dd15774f213fb65b
#
_cell.length_a   1.000
_cell.length_b   1.000
_cell.length_c   1.000
_cell.angle_alpha   90.00
_cell.angle_beta   90.00
_cell.angle_gamma   90.00
#
_symmetry.space_group_name_H-M   'P 1'
#
loop_
_entity.id
_entity.type
_entity.pdbx_description
1 polymer ?
#
loop_
_entity_poly.entity_id
_entity_poly.type
_entity_poly.pdbx_seq_one_letter_code
_entity_poly.pdbx_strand_id
1 'polypeptide(L)'
;MHSPFLDSLSKEERYNLVKRLFEQQQGKCFICQKAIDLELHNESLDIDHIVPLASNGKDTETNFALAHKSCNCSKGASNLNVARAIYKIRDLQDEFKTKYSEHPENYSPTHTNANLGDLLEKIGGSKHSLKYKIEGDVFKYSLAELNDNRIYELPIFTDKLSGVKSVFIELPVEYCYHDDFINPRSINSSVEKLIKEFYERRPQLQISLARINADENEVYIFDGQHKSAAQIALGANKLFMRLFIDYDKNELLLTNQRAGKELKQIEFDKNILIQLNSRVYQDMVEKYQNAHNLKADEFKFSETDLLNYFANDSKLKACIIDNQRNLVAKNSDNKLLQFIDFDGRGKNLPISYDAYNSTFLSFFIDTKRFVSETLENENNPRFIELRQLTRLQNIIADNMYVGKFDSSMERRLKAKLRMVKETIFLMPILLVSDTARERLCIAGLLSSRIL
;
A
#
# COMPACT_ATOMS: atom_id res chain seq x y z
N MET A 1 -7.71 28.77 4.69
CA MET A 1 -7.05 29.69 3.73
C MET A 1 -8.06 30.80 3.45
N HIS A 2 -7.65 32.05 3.52
CA HIS A 2 -8.54 33.21 3.34
C HIS A 2 -8.94 33.33 1.86
N SER A 3 -10.20 33.63 1.55
CA SER A 3 -10.69 33.94 0.19
C SER A 3 -10.95 35.44 0.07
N PRO A 4 -10.06 36.19 -0.60
CA PRO A 4 -10.29 37.63 -0.84
C PRO A 4 -11.62 37.94 -1.50
N PHE A 5 -12.08 37.05 -2.40
CA PHE A 5 -13.39 37.22 -3.03
C PHE A 5 -14.54 37.17 -2.02
N LEU A 6 -14.56 36.12 -1.16
CA LEU A 6 -15.63 36.00 -0.16
C LEU A 6 -15.57 37.09 0.90
N ASP A 7 -14.38 37.62 1.20
CA ASP A 7 -14.21 38.72 2.16
C ASP A 7 -14.63 40.07 1.60
N SER A 8 -14.61 40.24 0.28
CA SER A 8 -15.07 41.46 -0.39
C SER A 8 -16.59 41.56 -0.47
N LEU A 9 -17.32 40.46 -0.23
CA LEU A 9 -18.77 40.44 -0.32
C LEU A 9 -19.45 41.05 0.91
N SER A 10 -20.47 41.89 0.68
CA SER A 10 -21.39 42.29 1.73
C SER A 10 -22.17 41.08 2.29
N LYS A 11 -22.82 41.25 3.43
CA LYS A 11 -23.67 40.20 4.02
C LYS A 11 -24.79 39.76 3.06
N GLU A 12 -25.37 40.69 2.35
CA GLU A 12 -26.47 40.44 1.40
C GLU A 12 -25.94 39.67 0.17
N GLU A 13 -24.82 40.08 -0.41
CA GLU A 13 -24.18 39.39 -1.53
C GLU A 13 -23.77 37.96 -1.16
N ARG A 14 -23.22 37.77 0.05
CA ARG A 14 -22.84 36.43 0.55
C ARG A 14 -24.07 35.55 0.75
N TYR A 15 -25.17 36.07 1.26
CA TYR A 15 -26.43 35.34 1.38
C TYR A 15 -27.00 34.94 0.01
N ASN A 16 -26.96 35.86 -0.95
CA ASN A 16 -27.38 35.59 -2.32
C ASN A 16 -26.49 34.53 -3.00
N LEU A 17 -25.16 34.52 -2.73
CA LEU A 17 -24.26 33.49 -3.19
C LEU A 17 -24.62 32.12 -2.60
N VAL A 18 -24.89 32.03 -1.29
CA VAL A 18 -25.34 30.79 -0.63
C VAL A 18 -26.61 30.26 -1.30
N LYS A 19 -27.59 31.11 -1.58
CA LYS A 19 -28.84 30.70 -2.28
C LYS A 19 -28.54 30.12 -3.67
N ARG A 20 -27.71 30.81 -4.47
CA ARG A 20 -27.37 30.34 -5.82
C ARG A 20 -26.67 28.99 -5.77
N LEU A 21 -25.69 28.81 -4.87
CA LEU A 21 -24.99 27.54 -4.69
C LEU A 21 -25.92 26.42 -4.20
N PHE A 22 -26.86 26.76 -3.30
CA PHE A 22 -27.88 25.82 -2.82
C PHE A 22 -28.79 25.35 -3.97
N GLU A 23 -29.25 26.25 -4.81
CA GLU A 23 -30.08 25.92 -5.97
C GLU A 23 -29.31 25.09 -7.00
N GLN A 24 -28.09 25.49 -7.34
CA GLN A 24 -27.19 24.72 -8.22
C GLN A 24 -26.92 23.31 -7.73
N GLN A 25 -26.84 23.13 -6.43
CA GLN A 25 -26.60 21.84 -5.78
C GLN A 25 -27.90 21.07 -5.44
N GLN A 26 -29.06 21.59 -5.87
CA GLN A 26 -30.37 20.96 -5.59
C GLN A 26 -30.63 20.76 -4.09
N GLY A 27 -30.23 21.72 -3.28
CA GLY A 27 -30.40 21.66 -1.83
C GLY A 27 -29.53 20.64 -1.09
N LYS A 28 -28.42 20.19 -1.69
CA LYS A 28 -27.56 19.14 -1.12
C LYS A 28 -26.14 19.63 -0.85
N CYS A 29 -25.57 19.14 0.24
CA CYS A 29 -24.15 19.36 0.54
C CYS A 29 -23.28 18.81 -0.59
N PHE A 30 -22.30 19.59 -1.03
CA PHE A 30 -21.41 19.16 -2.13
C PHE A 30 -20.63 17.90 -1.80
N ILE A 31 -20.24 17.68 -0.55
CA ILE A 31 -19.44 16.54 -0.12
C ILE A 31 -20.31 15.31 0.17
N CYS A 32 -21.21 15.38 1.13
CA CYS A 32 -21.96 14.22 1.61
C CYS A 32 -23.27 13.96 0.86
N GLN A 33 -23.70 14.87 0.00
CA GLN A 33 -24.96 14.80 -0.76
C GLN A 33 -26.24 14.70 0.09
N LYS A 34 -26.14 14.84 1.41
CA LYS A 34 -27.30 14.94 2.31
C LYS A 34 -27.94 16.31 2.15
N ALA A 35 -29.24 16.37 2.42
CA ALA A 35 -30.01 17.60 2.31
C ALA A 35 -29.43 18.69 3.23
N ILE A 36 -29.42 19.92 2.73
CA ILE A 36 -29.17 21.13 3.49
C ILE A 36 -30.51 21.79 3.80
N ASP A 37 -30.70 22.18 5.04
CA ASP A 37 -31.78 23.06 5.46
C ASP A 37 -31.17 24.44 5.76
N LEU A 38 -31.47 25.45 4.98
CA LEU A 38 -30.88 26.79 5.11
C LEU A 38 -31.26 27.48 6.42
N GLU A 39 -32.39 27.13 7.01
CA GLU A 39 -32.83 27.70 8.29
C GLU A 39 -32.16 27.05 9.47
N LEU A 40 -32.13 25.70 9.48
CA LEU A 40 -31.54 24.91 10.56
C LEU A 40 -30.02 24.91 10.51
N HIS A 41 -29.42 24.94 9.32
CA HIS A 41 -27.99 24.78 9.12
C HIS A 41 -27.22 26.09 8.91
N ASN A 42 -27.88 27.26 9.04
CA ASN A 42 -27.30 28.56 8.65
C ASN A 42 -25.90 28.83 9.25
N GLU A 43 -25.66 28.47 10.52
CA GLU A 43 -24.37 28.65 11.19
C GLU A 43 -23.39 27.46 10.98
N SER A 44 -23.90 26.36 10.39
CA SER A 44 -23.14 25.10 10.16
C SER A 44 -22.82 24.84 8.70
N LEU A 45 -22.94 25.87 7.84
CA LEU A 45 -22.59 25.80 6.43
C LEU A 45 -21.32 26.61 6.14
N ASP A 46 -20.51 26.09 5.24
CA ASP A 46 -19.33 26.74 4.69
C ASP A 46 -19.42 26.84 3.16
N ILE A 47 -18.99 27.98 2.62
CA ILE A 47 -18.65 28.10 1.20
C ILE A 47 -17.16 27.78 1.10
N ASP A 48 -16.82 26.83 0.26
CA ASP A 48 -15.41 26.43 0.08
C ASP A 48 -15.06 26.22 -1.39
N HIS A 49 -13.77 26.29 -1.70
CA HIS A 49 -13.25 26.07 -3.05
C HIS A 49 -13.34 24.60 -3.46
N ILE A 50 -13.92 24.34 -4.63
CA ILE A 50 -13.94 23.01 -5.24
C ILE A 50 -12.51 22.53 -5.48
N VAL A 51 -11.71 23.35 -6.17
CA VAL A 51 -10.26 23.19 -6.32
C VAL A 51 -9.59 24.16 -5.36
N PRO A 52 -8.80 23.66 -4.37
CA PRO A 52 -8.13 24.53 -3.41
C PRO A 52 -7.22 25.58 -4.06
N LEU A 53 -7.14 26.76 -3.50
CA LEU A 53 -6.23 27.83 -3.98
C LEU A 53 -4.77 27.34 -4.01
N ALA A 54 -4.35 26.52 -3.04
CA ALA A 54 -3.01 25.90 -3.02
C ALA A 54 -2.74 24.95 -4.20
N SER A 55 -3.82 24.51 -4.90
CA SER A 55 -3.74 23.64 -6.08
C SER A 55 -4.12 24.42 -7.37
N ASN A 56 -3.80 25.70 -7.42
CA ASN A 56 -4.12 26.61 -8.51
C ASN A 56 -5.64 26.76 -8.80
N GLY A 57 -6.50 26.55 -7.80
CA GLY A 57 -7.91 26.90 -7.88
C GLY A 57 -8.12 28.40 -8.00
N LYS A 58 -9.12 28.81 -8.77
CA LYS A 58 -9.47 30.24 -8.91
C LYS A 58 -10.33 30.69 -7.72
N ASP A 59 -10.12 31.92 -7.26
CA ASP A 59 -10.95 32.53 -6.22
C ASP A 59 -12.17 33.25 -6.87
N THR A 60 -13.09 32.46 -7.41
CA THR A 60 -14.27 32.91 -8.16
C THR A 60 -15.48 32.03 -7.85
N GLU A 61 -16.69 32.59 -8.05
CA GLU A 61 -17.97 31.90 -7.80
C GLU A 61 -18.05 30.52 -8.49
N THR A 62 -17.50 30.37 -9.67
CA THR A 62 -17.51 29.12 -10.43
C THR A 62 -16.67 27.98 -9.78
N ASN A 63 -15.83 28.36 -8.82
CA ASN A 63 -15.01 27.40 -8.06
C ASN A 63 -15.49 27.25 -6.61
N PHE A 64 -16.67 27.76 -6.25
CA PHE A 64 -17.23 27.59 -4.92
C PHE A 64 -18.28 26.50 -4.85
N ALA A 65 -18.41 25.90 -3.68
CA ALA A 65 -19.49 24.98 -3.35
C ALA A 65 -19.92 25.15 -1.89
N LEU A 66 -21.20 24.84 -1.62
CA LEU A 66 -21.78 24.85 -0.29
C LEU A 66 -21.64 23.46 0.35
N ALA A 67 -21.12 23.42 1.56
CA ALA A 67 -20.95 22.18 2.30
C ALA A 67 -21.31 22.37 3.79
N HIS A 68 -21.68 21.28 4.46
CA HIS A 68 -21.73 21.30 5.91
C HIS A 68 -20.34 21.58 6.47
N LYS A 69 -20.24 22.39 7.50
CA LYS A 69 -18.97 22.75 8.14
C LYS A 69 -18.20 21.53 8.65
N SER A 70 -18.90 20.52 9.18
CA SER A 70 -18.32 19.24 9.58
C SER A 70 -17.71 18.49 8.40
N CYS A 71 -18.39 18.46 7.24
CA CYS A 71 -17.87 17.84 6.03
C CYS A 71 -16.65 18.58 5.50
N ASN A 72 -16.68 19.91 5.52
CA ASN A 72 -15.58 20.76 5.11
C ASN A 72 -14.36 20.61 6.03
N CYS A 73 -14.54 20.60 7.33
CA CYS A 73 -13.46 20.32 8.29
C CYS A 73 -12.82 18.95 8.07
N SER A 74 -13.62 17.91 7.77
CA SER A 74 -13.14 16.54 7.57
C SER A 74 -12.30 16.37 6.29
N LYS A 75 -12.48 17.21 5.27
CA LYS A 75 -11.70 17.14 4.03
C LYS A 75 -10.28 17.71 4.16
N GLY A 76 -10.07 18.64 5.12
CA GLY A 76 -8.80 19.36 5.25
C GLY A 76 -8.43 20.13 3.98
N ALA A 77 -7.21 20.00 3.50
CA ALA A 77 -6.70 20.64 2.28
C ALA A 77 -7.03 19.87 0.98
N SER A 78 -7.86 18.83 1.03
CA SER A 78 -8.20 18.03 -0.17
C SER A 78 -9.16 18.77 -1.09
N ASN A 79 -9.10 18.44 -2.39
CA ASN A 79 -10.10 18.86 -3.37
C ASN A 79 -11.49 18.33 -2.97
N LEU A 80 -12.55 19.15 -3.18
CA LEU A 80 -13.92 18.76 -2.81
C LEU A 80 -14.43 17.52 -3.57
N ASN A 81 -14.04 17.34 -4.83
CA ASN A 81 -14.41 16.13 -5.59
C ASN A 81 -13.78 14.87 -5.01
N VAL A 82 -12.50 14.97 -4.58
CA VAL A 82 -11.81 13.88 -3.87
C VAL A 82 -12.49 13.59 -2.54
N ALA A 83 -12.84 14.64 -1.79
CA ALA A 83 -13.55 14.51 -0.51
C ALA A 83 -14.92 13.84 -0.69
N ARG A 84 -15.66 14.20 -1.74
CA ARG A 84 -16.94 13.58 -2.12
C ARG A 84 -16.78 12.10 -2.44
N ALA A 85 -15.76 11.74 -3.22
CA ALA A 85 -15.50 10.35 -3.57
C ALA A 85 -15.12 9.51 -2.33
N ILE A 86 -14.27 10.05 -1.45
CA ILE A 86 -13.91 9.43 -0.18
C ILE A 86 -15.14 9.28 0.72
N TYR A 87 -15.99 10.32 0.78
CA TYR A 87 -17.21 10.26 1.58
C TYR A 87 -18.14 9.13 1.13
N LYS A 88 -18.33 8.92 -0.19
CA LYS A 88 -19.15 7.82 -0.71
C LYS A 88 -18.67 6.45 -0.19
N ILE A 89 -17.36 6.24 -0.12
CA ILE A 89 -16.78 4.99 0.40
C ILE A 89 -17.01 4.86 1.91
N ARG A 90 -16.84 5.93 2.68
CA ARG A 90 -17.07 5.92 4.13
C ARG A 90 -18.54 5.71 4.47
N ASP A 91 -19.44 6.41 3.77
CA ASP A 91 -20.89 6.27 3.91
C ASP A 91 -21.34 4.83 3.61
N LEU A 92 -20.78 4.20 2.55
CA LEU A 92 -21.02 2.77 2.27
C LEU A 92 -20.58 1.87 3.43
N GLN A 93 -19.37 2.13 4.00
CA GLN A 93 -18.86 1.34 5.12
C GLN A 93 -19.73 1.50 6.39
N ASP A 94 -20.23 2.69 6.65
CA ASP A 94 -21.06 2.97 7.81
C ASP A 94 -22.46 2.35 7.65
N GLU A 95 -23.06 2.44 6.45
CA GLU A 95 -24.32 1.75 6.14
C GLU A 95 -24.18 0.22 6.28
N PHE A 96 -23.09 -0.34 5.77
CA PHE A 96 -22.82 -1.76 5.89
C PHE A 96 -22.69 -2.19 7.35
N LYS A 97 -21.93 -1.45 8.17
CA LYS A 97 -21.79 -1.75 9.60
C LYS A 97 -23.13 -1.76 10.34
N THR A 98 -24.02 -0.81 10.01
CA THR A 98 -25.35 -0.73 10.59
C THR A 98 -26.15 -1.98 10.21
N LYS A 99 -26.25 -2.30 8.93
CA LYS A 99 -26.97 -3.49 8.43
C LYS A 99 -26.38 -4.79 9.00
N TYR A 100 -25.06 -4.91 9.04
CA TYR A 100 -24.35 -6.07 9.58
C TYR A 100 -24.58 -6.25 11.09
N SER A 101 -24.66 -5.15 11.85
CA SER A 101 -24.95 -5.23 13.30
C SER A 101 -26.39 -5.62 13.60
N GLU A 102 -27.34 -5.28 12.73
CA GLU A 102 -28.76 -5.63 12.87
C GLU A 102 -29.04 -7.07 12.42
N HIS A 103 -28.41 -7.54 11.35
CA HIS A 103 -28.67 -8.81 10.69
C HIS A 103 -27.39 -9.53 10.23
N PRO A 104 -26.49 -9.93 11.14
CA PRO A 104 -25.23 -10.59 10.77
C PRO A 104 -25.44 -11.93 10.05
N GLU A 105 -26.58 -12.58 10.27
CA GLU A 105 -26.96 -13.85 9.63
C GLU A 105 -27.16 -13.75 8.12
N ASN A 106 -27.38 -12.54 7.58
CA ASN A 106 -27.56 -12.31 6.15
C ASN A 106 -26.25 -12.26 5.38
N TYR A 107 -25.10 -12.33 6.06
CA TYR A 107 -23.78 -12.17 5.46
C TYR A 107 -22.93 -13.44 5.61
N SER A 108 -22.09 -13.71 4.62
CA SER A 108 -21.15 -14.82 4.72
C SER A 108 -20.05 -14.53 5.77
N PRO A 109 -19.41 -15.57 6.34
CA PRO A 109 -18.34 -15.37 7.33
C PRO A 109 -17.15 -14.53 6.82
N THR A 110 -16.99 -14.43 5.52
CA THR A 110 -15.94 -13.62 4.87
C THR A 110 -16.38 -12.18 4.56
N HIS A 111 -17.70 -11.90 4.59
CA HIS A 111 -18.29 -10.59 4.28
C HIS A 111 -18.58 -9.80 5.56
N THR A 112 -17.52 -9.41 6.27
CA THR A 112 -17.60 -8.70 7.56
C THR A 112 -17.45 -7.19 7.45
N ASN A 113 -17.15 -6.67 6.26
CA ASN A 113 -17.05 -5.26 5.93
C ASN A 113 -17.47 -5.05 4.49
N ALA A 114 -17.92 -3.84 4.14
CA ALA A 114 -18.34 -3.50 2.79
C ALA A 114 -17.29 -3.87 1.73
N ASN A 115 -17.74 -4.45 0.64
CA ASN A 115 -16.90 -4.87 -0.49
C ASN A 115 -17.31 -4.17 -1.80
N LEU A 116 -16.74 -4.57 -2.94
CA LEU A 116 -17.09 -4.01 -4.24
C LEU A 116 -18.56 -4.34 -4.63
N GLY A 117 -19.10 -5.48 -4.20
CA GLY A 117 -20.49 -5.87 -4.46
C GLY A 117 -21.48 -4.89 -3.84
N ASP A 118 -21.28 -4.53 -2.56
CA ASP A 118 -22.11 -3.54 -1.87
C ASP A 118 -22.08 -2.17 -2.57
N LEU A 119 -20.90 -1.77 -3.09
CA LEU A 119 -20.79 -0.52 -3.84
C LEU A 119 -21.52 -0.59 -5.17
N LEU A 120 -21.36 -1.69 -5.92
CA LEU A 120 -22.06 -1.92 -7.18
C LEU A 120 -23.57 -1.93 -6.98
N GLU A 121 -24.07 -2.64 -5.98
CA GLU A 121 -25.50 -2.66 -5.64
C GLU A 121 -26.01 -1.23 -5.34
N LYS A 122 -25.29 -0.47 -4.51
CA LYS A 122 -25.67 0.90 -4.12
C LYS A 122 -25.79 1.84 -5.32
N ILE A 123 -24.97 1.66 -6.37
CA ILE A 123 -25.01 2.51 -7.59
C ILE A 123 -25.88 1.93 -8.69
N GLY A 124 -26.53 0.81 -8.45
CA GLY A 124 -27.38 0.12 -9.43
C GLY A 124 -26.63 -0.74 -10.43
N GLY A 125 -25.43 -1.18 -10.11
CA GLY A 125 -24.66 -2.20 -10.84
C GLY A 125 -25.11 -3.63 -10.48
N SER A 126 -24.40 -4.64 -11.08
CA SER A 126 -24.66 -6.08 -10.83
C SER A 126 -26.11 -6.50 -11.13
N LYS A 127 -26.63 -6.12 -12.29
CA LYS A 127 -28.02 -6.34 -12.69
C LYS A 127 -28.17 -7.10 -14.00
N HIS A 128 -27.13 -7.10 -14.85
CA HIS A 128 -27.23 -7.56 -16.23
C HIS A 128 -26.26 -8.70 -16.51
N SER A 129 -26.73 -9.67 -17.29
CA SER A 129 -25.92 -10.77 -17.79
C SER A 129 -25.37 -10.44 -19.16
N LEU A 130 -24.09 -10.72 -19.39
CA LEU A 130 -23.42 -10.44 -20.64
C LEU A 130 -23.70 -11.56 -21.65
N LYS A 131 -24.50 -11.27 -22.69
CA LYS A 131 -24.69 -12.21 -23.80
C LYS A 131 -23.45 -12.20 -24.68
N TYR A 132 -22.76 -13.33 -24.77
CA TYR A 132 -21.57 -13.48 -25.61
C TYR A 132 -21.55 -14.77 -26.42
N LYS A 133 -20.70 -14.81 -27.47
CA LYS A 133 -20.41 -15.96 -28.30
C LYS A 133 -18.96 -15.92 -28.71
N ILE A 134 -18.33 -17.08 -28.79
CA ILE A 134 -16.98 -17.26 -29.32
C ILE A 134 -17.06 -17.78 -30.72
N GLU A 135 -16.47 -17.07 -31.69
CA GLU A 135 -16.34 -17.50 -33.07
C GLU A 135 -14.86 -17.47 -33.50
N GLY A 136 -14.21 -18.62 -33.50
CA GLY A 136 -12.77 -18.72 -33.69
C GLY A 136 -12.01 -18.00 -32.62
N ASP A 137 -11.19 -17.01 -32.99
CA ASP A 137 -10.42 -16.14 -32.06
C ASP A 137 -11.11 -14.79 -31.82
N VAL A 138 -12.43 -14.72 -32.00
CA VAL A 138 -13.21 -13.50 -31.79
C VAL A 138 -14.25 -13.72 -30.69
N PHE A 139 -14.25 -12.82 -29.71
CA PHE A 139 -15.26 -12.71 -28.66
C PHE A 139 -16.31 -11.70 -29.14
N LYS A 140 -17.54 -12.16 -29.37
CA LYS A 140 -18.67 -11.31 -29.74
C LYS A 140 -19.62 -11.15 -28.59
N TYR A 141 -20.04 -9.93 -28.30
CA TYR A 141 -20.95 -9.64 -27.19
C TYR A 141 -21.91 -8.50 -27.54
N SER A 142 -22.98 -8.40 -26.77
CA SER A 142 -23.93 -7.30 -26.88
C SER A 142 -24.35 -6.78 -25.48
N LEU A 143 -24.69 -5.50 -25.42
CA LEU A 143 -25.19 -4.82 -24.21
C LEU A 143 -26.72 -4.64 -24.30
N ALA A 144 -27.42 -5.68 -24.76
CA ALA A 144 -28.83 -5.65 -25.11
C ALA A 144 -29.75 -5.20 -23.93
N GLU A 145 -29.36 -5.50 -22.69
CA GLU A 145 -30.14 -5.10 -21.50
C GLU A 145 -30.06 -3.60 -21.21
N LEU A 146 -29.12 -2.89 -21.83
CA LEU A 146 -29.06 -1.42 -21.85
C LEU A 146 -29.59 -0.82 -23.14
N ASN A 147 -30.44 -1.57 -23.90
CA ASN A 147 -30.98 -1.19 -25.21
C ASN A 147 -29.91 -0.94 -26.29
N ASP A 148 -28.71 -1.48 -26.11
CA ASP A 148 -27.65 -1.47 -27.11
C ASP A 148 -27.55 -2.82 -27.79
N ASN A 149 -28.20 -2.93 -28.93
CA ASN A 149 -28.27 -4.18 -29.70
C ASN A 149 -27.10 -4.36 -30.67
N ARG A 150 -26.10 -3.50 -30.64
CA ARG A 150 -24.89 -3.66 -31.44
C ARG A 150 -24.12 -4.89 -31.00
N ILE A 151 -23.53 -5.58 -31.96
CA ILE A 151 -22.60 -6.65 -31.69
C ILE A 151 -21.19 -6.04 -31.67
N TYR A 152 -20.54 -6.20 -30.54
CA TYR A 152 -19.15 -5.82 -30.37
C TYR A 152 -18.26 -7.05 -30.60
N GLU A 153 -17.13 -6.85 -31.24
CA GLU A 153 -16.16 -7.89 -31.52
C GLU A 153 -14.79 -7.54 -30.96
N LEU A 154 -14.20 -8.47 -30.22
CA LEU A 154 -12.89 -8.31 -29.62
C LEU A 154 -12.01 -9.53 -29.93
N PRO A 155 -10.71 -9.33 -30.18
CA PRO A 155 -9.78 -10.44 -30.36
C PRO A 155 -9.59 -11.21 -29.04
N ILE A 156 -9.59 -12.53 -29.11
CA ILE A 156 -9.26 -13.42 -28.00
C ILE A 156 -7.74 -13.59 -27.95
N PHE A 157 -7.18 -13.38 -26.77
CA PHE A 157 -5.79 -13.68 -26.48
C PHE A 157 -5.72 -15.05 -25.80
N THR A 158 -5.08 -16.00 -26.46
CA THR A 158 -4.82 -17.32 -25.90
C THR A 158 -3.39 -17.40 -25.40
N ASP A 159 -3.22 -17.61 -24.10
CA ASP A 159 -1.90 -17.84 -23.52
C ASP A 159 -1.33 -19.16 -24.04
N LYS A 160 -0.14 -19.11 -24.65
CA LYS A 160 0.46 -20.27 -25.31
C LYS A 160 0.91 -21.37 -24.35
N LEU A 161 1.14 -21.04 -23.09
CA LEU A 161 1.62 -22.01 -22.10
C LEU A 161 0.46 -22.69 -21.37
N SER A 162 -0.52 -21.90 -20.95
CA SER A 162 -1.67 -22.39 -20.16
C SER A 162 -2.90 -22.71 -21.02
N GLY A 163 -2.98 -22.24 -22.26
CA GLY A 163 -4.17 -22.35 -23.12
C GLY A 163 -5.31 -21.41 -22.67
N VAL A 164 -5.11 -20.58 -21.65
CA VAL A 164 -6.14 -19.70 -21.08
C VAL A 164 -6.53 -18.62 -22.08
N LYS A 165 -7.83 -18.50 -22.33
CA LYS A 165 -8.43 -17.49 -23.21
C LYS A 165 -8.84 -16.25 -22.41
N SER A 166 -8.56 -15.07 -22.95
CA SER A 166 -8.96 -13.81 -22.33
C SER A 166 -9.16 -12.70 -23.36
N VAL A 167 -9.95 -11.68 -23.01
CA VAL A 167 -10.13 -10.45 -23.80
C VAL A 167 -9.88 -9.23 -22.92
N PHE A 168 -9.51 -8.12 -23.55
CA PHE A 168 -9.49 -6.80 -22.90
C PHE A 168 -10.79 -6.09 -23.24
N ILE A 169 -11.58 -5.75 -22.24
CA ILE A 169 -12.93 -5.24 -22.41
C ILE A 169 -13.22 -4.07 -21.48
N GLU A 170 -14.02 -3.12 -21.92
CA GLU A 170 -14.61 -2.08 -21.09
C GLU A 170 -16.11 -2.33 -20.99
N LEU A 171 -16.62 -2.54 -19.78
CA LEU A 171 -18.01 -2.83 -19.53
C LEU A 171 -18.65 -1.80 -18.61
N PRO A 172 -19.94 -1.47 -18.83
CA PRO A 172 -20.75 -0.75 -17.89
C PRO A 172 -20.83 -1.47 -16.54
N VAL A 173 -20.87 -0.69 -15.43
CA VAL A 173 -20.90 -1.23 -14.07
C VAL A 173 -22.09 -2.15 -13.81
N GLU A 174 -23.16 -2.01 -14.57
CA GLU A 174 -24.36 -2.86 -14.53
C GLU A 174 -24.08 -4.31 -14.88
N TYR A 175 -23.01 -4.59 -15.64
CA TYR A 175 -22.56 -5.93 -16.01
C TYR A 175 -21.46 -6.47 -15.12
N CYS A 176 -21.00 -5.71 -14.13
CA CYS A 176 -19.90 -6.08 -13.25
C CYS A 176 -20.39 -6.62 -11.91
N TYR A 177 -19.80 -7.71 -11.47
CA TYR A 177 -20.09 -8.38 -10.19
C TYR A 177 -18.82 -8.48 -9.35
N HIS A 178 -18.98 -8.55 -8.04
CA HIS A 178 -17.90 -8.86 -7.11
C HIS A 178 -17.71 -10.37 -7.01
N ASP A 179 -16.46 -10.84 -7.06
CA ASP A 179 -16.15 -12.27 -6.91
C ASP A 179 -15.82 -12.60 -5.45
N ASP A 180 -16.80 -13.07 -4.72
CA ASP A 180 -16.66 -13.54 -3.33
C ASP A 180 -15.91 -14.87 -3.23
N PHE A 181 -15.90 -15.67 -4.30
CA PHE A 181 -15.27 -16.98 -4.30
C PHE A 181 -13.75 -16.90 -4.43
N ILE A 182 -13.25 -16.14 -5.42
CA ILE A 182 -11.79 -16.05 -5.67
C ILE A 182 -11.14 -15.07 -4.71
N ASN A 183 -11.78 -13.94 -4.41
CA ASN A 183 -11.18 -12.89 -3.59
C ASN A 183 -12.24 -12.09 -2.81
N PRO A 184 -12.73 -12.60 -1.67
CA PRO A 184 -13.71 -11.92 -0.83
C PRO A 184 -13.09 -10.73 -0.09
N ARG A 185 -12.61 -9.74 -0.84
CA ARG A 185 -11.84 -8.63 -0.30
C ARG A 185 -12.73 -7.45 0.04
N SER A 186 -12.73 -7.04 1.29
CA SER A 186 -13.42 -5.83 1.73
C SER A 186 -12.71 -4.56 1.27
N ILE A 187 -13.48 -3.50 1.05
CA ILE A 187 -12.97 -2.15 0.81
C ILE A 187 -12.28 -1.65 2.08
N ASN A 188 -11.07 -1.12 1.97
CA ASN A 188 -10.30 -0.57 3.08
C ASN A 188 -9.73 0.83 2.74
N SER A 189 -8.97 1.41 3.66
CA SER A 189 -8.39 2.76 3.52
C SER A 189 -7.46 2.94 2.31
N SER A 190 -7.02 1.86 1.65
CA SER A 190 -6.21 1.98 0.42
C SER A 190 -7.00 2.57 -0.75
N VAL A 191 -8.33 2.41 -0.76
CA VAL A 191 -9.21 3.03 -1.77
C VAL A 191 -9.14 4.55 -1.71
N GLU A 192 -9.02 5.16 -0.53
CA GLU A 192 -8.87 6.61 -0.39
C GLU A 192 -7.58 7.14 -1.06
N LYS A 193 -6.49 6.36 -1.00
CA LYS A 193 -5.23 6.70 -1.68
C LYS A 193 -5.38 6.60 -3.19
N LEU A 194 -6.02 5.52 -3.67
CA LEU A 194 -6.30 5.33 -5.10
C LEU A 194 -7.21 6.42 -5.67
N ILE A 195 -8.22 6.87 -4.92
CA ILE A 195 -9.07 8.00 -5.32
C ILE A 195 -8.22 9.26 -5.57
N LYS A 196 -7.27 9.57 -4.69
CA LYS A 196 -6.36 10.72 -4.86
C LYS A 196 -5.48 10.56 -6.10
N GLU A 197 -4.86 9.39 -6.26
CA GLU A 197 -3.98 9.10 -7.41
C GLU A 197 -4.73 9.18 -8.74
N PHE A 198 -5.92 8.61 -8.84
CA PHE A 198 -6.72 8.67 -10.06
C PHE A 198 -7.24 10.08 -10.35
N TYR A 199 -7.59 10.84 -9.32
CA TYR A 199 -7.97 12.23 -9.48
C TYR A 199 -6.81 13.09 -10.02
N GLU A 200 -5.58 12.80 -9.62
CA GLU A 200 -4.35 13.39 -10.17
C GLU A 200 -3.99 12.91 -11.57
N ARG A 201 -4.85 12.10 -12.21
CA ARG A 201 -4.67 11.52 -13.54
C ARG A 201 -3.41 10.67 -13.68
N ARG A 202 -2.97 10.02 -12.61
CA ARG A 202 -1.88 9.04 -12.70
C ARG A 202 -2.33 7.83 -13.51
N PRO A 203 -1.48 7.31 -14.42
CA PRO A 203 -1.86 6.19 -15.26
C PRO A 203 -2.07 4.92 -14.44
N GLN A 204 -3.07 4.15 -14.79
CA GLN A 204 -3.31 2.84 -14.22
C GLN A 204 -2.36 1.82 -14.86
N LEU A 205 -1.34 1.38 -14.10
CA LEU A 205 -0.33 0.44 -14.62
C LEU A 205 -0.81 -1.01 -14.62
N GLN A 206 -1.78 -1.36 -13.80
CA GLN A 206 -2.37 -2.69 -13.72
C GLN A 206 -3.86 -2.58 -13.93
N ILE A 207 -4.40 -3.41 -14.82
CA ILE A 207 -5.84 -3.49 -15.08
C ILE A 207 -6.52 -4.44 -14.09
N SER A 208 -7.84 -4.30 -13.92
CA SER A 208 -8.63 -5.24 -13.13
C SER A 208 -8.75 -6.58 -13.89
N LEU A 209 -8.85 -7.69 -13.13
CA LEU A 209 -9.04 -9.02 -13.66
C LEU A 209 -10.45 -9.50 -13.33
N ALA A 210 -11.12 -10.04 -14.32
CA ALA A 210 -12.47 -10.59 -14.19
C ALA A 210 -12.58 -11.96 -14.88
N ARG A 211 -13.61 -12.71 -14.54
CA ARG A 211 -13.97 -13.96 -15.20
C ARG A 211 -15.43 -13.95 -15.67
N ILE A 212 -15.70 -14.71 -16.69
CA ILE A 212 -17.05 -15.07 -17.14
C ILE A 212 -17.08 -16.53 -17.53
N ASN A 213 -18.18 -17.22 -17.19
CA ASN A 213 -18.44 -18.59 -17.59
C ASN A 213 -19.78 -18.66 -18.31
N ALA A 214 -19.90 -19.55 -19.30
CA ALA A 214 -21.10 -19.70 -20.11
C ALA A 214 -22.37 -20.02 -19.29
N ASP A 215 -22.21 -20.69 -18.15
CA ASP A 215 -23.33 -21.06 -17.27
C ASP A 215 -23.89 -19.87 -16.47
N GLU A 216 -23.03 -18.91 -16.13
CA GLU A 216 -23.40 -17.74 -15.27
C GLU A 216 -23.73 -16.51 -16.12
N ASN A 217 -23.00 -16.30 -17.22
CA ASN A 217 -23.08 -15.09 -18.07
C ASN A 217 -22.88 -13.75 -17.32
N GLU A 218 -22.32 -13.80 -16.13
CA GLU A 218 -22.02 -12.68 -15.25
C GLU A 218 -20.52 -12.42 -15.17
N VAL A 219 -20.12 -11.15 -15.17
CA VAL A 219 -18.71 -10.77 -15.20
C VAL A 219 -18.23 -10.47 -13.78
N TYR A 220 -17.52 -11.42 -13.17
CA TYR A 220 -17.03 -11.35 -11.80
C TYR A 220 -15.62 -10.77 -11.71
N ILE A 221 -15.46 -9.63 -11.07
CA ILE A 221 -14.16 -8.98 -10.82
C ILE A 221 -13.52 -9.63 -9.59
N PHE A 222 -12.40 -10.35 -9.77
CA PHE A 222 -11.70 -11.04 -8.70
C PHE A 222 -10.36 -10.38 -8.31
N ASP A 223 -9.79 -9.50 -9.14
CA ASP A 223 -8.64 -8.65 -8.76
C ASP A 223 -8.83 -7.22 -9.26
N GLY A 224 -8.20 -6.27 -8.56
CA GLY A 224 -8.38 -4.85 -8.84
C GLY A 224 -9.65 -4.24 -8.22
N GLN A 225 -10.33 -4.91 -7.31
CA GLN A 225 -11.57 -4.47 -6.66
C GLN A 225 -11.46 -3.09 -6.02
N HIS A 226 -10.35 -2.78 -5.32
CA HIS A 226 -10.12 -1.46 -4.75
C HIS A 226 -9.95 -0.36 -5.82
N LYS A 227 -9.34 -0.71 -6.97
CA LYS A 227 -9.21 0.22 -8.10
C LYS A 227 -10.57 0.50 -8.71
N SER A 228 -11.35 -0.55 -8.96
CA SER A 228 -12.72 -0.44 -9.45
C SER A 228 -13.58 0.40 -8.51
N ALA A 229 -13.50 0.17 -7.20
CA ALA A 229 -14.21 0.97 -6.21
C ALA A 229 -13.79 2.45 -6.23
N ALA A 230 -12.49 2.74 -6.37
CA ALA A 230 -12.00 4.11 -6.46
C ALA A 230 -12.48 4.82 -7.75
N GLN A 231 -12.47 4.13 -8.88
CA GLN A 231 -12.98 4.65 -10.16
C GLN A 231 -14.47 4.94 -10.09
N ILE A 232 -15.26 4.01 -9.56
CA ILE A 232 -16.71 4.19 -9.34
C ILE A 232 -16.99 5.38 -8.40
N ALA A 233 -16.25 5.48 -7.29
CA ALA A 233 -16.43 6.61 -6.37
C ALA A 233 -16.16 7.96 -7.03
N LEU A 234 -15.22 8.00 -7.99
CA LEU A 234 -14.92 9.18 -8.82
C LEU A 234 -15.93 9.41 -9.96
N GLY A 235 -16.88 8.51 -10.16
CA GLY A 235 -17.96 8.65 -11.14
C GLY A 235 -17.77 7.84 -12.42
N ALA A 236 -16.85 6.87 -12.45
CA ALA A 236 -16.77 5.94 -13.58
C ALA A 236 -18.03 5.07 -13.64
N ASN A 237 -18.66 5.05 -14.81
CA ASN A 237 -19.81 4.19 -15.14
C ASN A 237 -19.42 2.98 -16.00
N LYS A 238 -18.14 2.86 -16.38
CA LYS A 238 -17.56 1.73 -17.09
C LYS A 238 -16.23 1.37 -16.45
N LEU A 239 -15.90 0.09 -16.49
CA LEU A 239 -14.64 -0.45 -15.97
C LEU A 239 -13.90 -1.20 -17.06
N PHE A 240 -12.61 -0.89 -17.19
CA PHE A 240 -11.70 -1.59 -18.11
C PHE A 240 -11.02 -2.75 -17.39
N MET A 241 -11.06 -3.95 -18.02
CA MET A 241 -10.56 -5.17 -17.38
C MET A 241 -10.05 -6.18 -18.39
N ARG A 242 -9.23 -7.12 -17.92
CA ARG A 242 -8.94 -8.37 -18.62
C ARG A 242 -9.93 -9.43 -18.17
N LEU A 243 -10.75 -9.92 -19.08
CA LEU A 243 -11.80 -10.89 -18.83
C LEU A 243 -11.32 -12.28 -19.25
N PHE A 244 -11.21 -13.21 -18.30
CA PHE A 244 -10.93 -14.62 -18.52
C PHE A 244 -12.22 -15.34 -18.90
N ILE A 245 -12.16 -16.16 -19.96
CA ILE A 245 -13.35 -16.76 -20.59
C ILE A 245 -13.33 -18.26 -20.31
N ASP A 246 -14.43 -18.77 -19.76
CA ASP A 246 -14.69 -20.21 -19.57
C ASP A 246 -13.53 -20.97 -18.92
N TYR A 247 -12.82 -20.32 -17.99
CA TYR A 247 -11.73 -20.93 -17.25
C TYR A 247 -12.18 -21.38 -15.86
N ASP A 248 -11.65 -22.52 -15.41
CA ASP A 248 -12.02 -23.10 -14.12
C ASP A 248 -11.76 -22.14 -12.96
N LYS A 249 -12.78 -21.88 -12.16
CA LYS A 249 -12.71 -20.92 -11.06
C LYS A 249 -11.79 -21.35 -9.91
N ASN A 250 -11.61 -22.67 -9.72
CA ASN A 250 -10.71 -23.17 -8.68
C ASN A 250 -9.25 -22.98 -9.11
N GLU A 251 -8.95 -23.19 -10.38
CA GLU A 251 -7.62 -22.91 -10.93
C GLU A 251 -7.31 -21.42 -10.88
N LEU A 252 -8.28 -20.54 -11.19
CA LEU A 252 -8.10 -19.08 -11.00
C LEU A 252 -7.87 -18.73 -9.55
N LEU A 253 -8.61 -19.33 -8.61
CA LEU A 253 -8.42 -19.14 -7.17
C LEU A 253 -7.01 -19.52 -6.73
N LEU A 254 -6.53 -20.71 -7.11
CA LEU A 254 -5.19 -21.18 -6.79
C LEU A 254 -4.11 -20.27 -7.40
N THR A 255 -4.29 -19.87 -8.66
CA THR A 255 -3.36 -18.96 -9.35
C THR A 255 -3.34 -17.59 -8.70
N ASN A 256 -4.49 -17.02 -8.35
CA ASN A 256 -4.59 -15.73 -7.68
C ASN A 256 -3.98 -15.76 -6.28
N GLN A 257 -4.15 -16.85 -5.54
CA GLN A 257 -3.54 -17.02 -4.22
C GLN A 257 -2.02 -17.11 -4.31
N ARG A 258 -1.47 -17.84 -5.30
CA ARG A 258 -0.02 -17.97 -5.54
C ARG A 258 0.56 -16.62 -5.97
N ALA A 259 -0.01 -15.99 -6.98
CA ALA A 259 0.41 -14.67 -7.45
C ALA A 259 0.34 -13.62 -6.32
N GLY A 260 -0.73 -13.66 -5.51
CA GLY A 260 -0.88 -12.77 -4.36
C GLY A 260 0.18 -12.99 -3.27
N LYS A 261 0.66 -14.23 -3.07
CA LYS A 261 1.77 -14.51 -2.16
C LYS A 261 3.10 -14.04 -2.75
N GLU A 262 3.37 -14.33 -4.01
CA GLU A 262 4.61 -13.95 -4.69
C GLU A 262 4.72 -12.44 -4.91
N LEU A 263 3.65 -11.76 -5.35
CA LEU A 263 3.62 -10.30 -5.49
C LEU A 263 3.70 -9.59 -4.14
N LYS A 264 3.06 -10.11 -3.09
CA LYS A 264 3.24 -9.59 -1.73
C LYS A 264 4.68 -9.76 -1.25
N GLN A 265 5.34 -10.84 -1.63
CA GLN A 265 6.77 -11.02 -1.37
C GLN A 265 7.61 -9.97 -2.11
N ILE A 266 7.31 -9.64 -3.36
CA ILE A 266 8.06 -8.64 -4.13
C ILE A 266 7.80 -7.20 -3.62
N GLU A 267 6.56 -6.86 -3.25
CA GLU A 267 6.21 -5.50 -2.75
C GLU A 267 6.64 -5.23 -1.31
N PHE A 268 6.86 -6.27 -0.52
CA PHE A 268 7.10 -6.14 0.93
C PHE A 268 8.51 -6.46 1.38
N ASP A 269 9.40 -6.83 0.44
CA ASP A 269 10.65 -7.41 0.84
C ASP A 269 11.87 -6.52 0.56
N LYS A 270 12.06 -5.51 1.43
CA LYS A 270 13.43 -5.07 1.71
C LYS A 270 14.32 -6.24 2.10
N ASN A 271 13.76 -7.28 2.73
CA ASN A 271 14.42 -8.54 3.02
C ASN A 271 14.79 -9.32 1.74
N ILE A 272 13.90 -9.47 0.75
CA ILE A 272 14.26 -10.10 -0.53
C ILE A 272 15.29 -9.27 -1.28
N LEU A 273 15.13 -7.96 -1.34
CA LEU A 273 16.13 -7.10 -1.97
C LEU A 273 17.50 -7.25 -1.31
N ILE A 274 17.55 -7.26 0.02
CA ILE A 274 18.77 -7.48 0.79
C ILE A 274 19.34 -8.88 0.53
N GLN A 275 18.51 -9.91 0.43
CA GLN A 275 18.96 -11.27 0.09
C GLN A 275 19.48 -11.36 -1.35
N LEU A 276 18.81 -10.73 -2.31
CA LEU A 276 19.26 -10.68 -3.70
C LEU A 276 20.60 -9.92 -3.81
N ASN A 277 20.74 -8.79 -3.13
CA ASN A 277 21.99 -8.05 -3.09
C ASN A 277 23.10 -8.82 -2.40
N SER A 278 22.78 -9.59 -1.36
CA SER A 278 23.73 -10.51 -0.71
C SER A 278 24.21 -11.62 -1.67
N ARG A 279 23.33 -12.18 -2.51
CA ARG A 279 23.73 -13.14 -3.55
C ARG A 279 24.58 -12.48 -4.64
N VAL A 280 24.21 -11.29 -5.10
CA VAL A 280 25.03 -10.53 -6.06
C VAL A 280 26.41 -10.22 -5.48
N TYR A 281 26.49 -9.91 -4.19
CA TYR A 281 27.77 -9.76 -3.51
C TYR A 281 28.60 -11.05 -3.55
N GLN A 282 28.01 -12.20 -3.25
CA GLN A 282 28.69 -13.51 -3.32
C GLN A 282 29.19 -13.81 -4.73
N ASP A 283 28.38 -13.56 -5.76
CA ASP A 283 28.80 -13.73 -7.16
C ASP A 283 29.98 -12.81 -7.54
N MET A 284 30.02 -11.58 -7.00
CA MET A 284 31.14 -10.65 -7.21
C MET A 284 32.40 -11.09 -6.47
N VAL A 285 32.25 -11.61 -5.26
CA VAL A 285 33.37 -12.24 -4.50
C VAL A 285 33.96 -13.39 -5.29
N GLU A 286 33.14 -14.31 -5.80
CA GLU A 286 33.58 -15.44 -6.60
C GLU A 286 34.31 -15.00 -7.89
N LYS A 287 33.80 -13.99 -8.58
CA LYS A 287 34.47 -13.41 -9.75
C LYS A 287 35.83 -12.82 -9.41
N TYR A 288 35.94 -12.13 -8.28
CA TYR A 288 37.21 -11.57 -7.81
C TYR A 288 38.20 -12.69 -7.47
N GLN A 289 37.78 -13.73 -6.73
CA GLN A 289 38.60 -14.89 -6.36
C GLN A 289 39.11 -15.61 -7.62
N ASN A 290 38.22 -15.87 -8.59
CA ASN A 290 38.60 -16.50 -9.86
C ASN A 290 39.63 -15.67 -10.64
N ALA A 291 39.46 -14.35 -10.71
CA ALA A 291 40.38 -13.45 -11.40
C ALA A 291 41.77 -13.38 -10.74
N HIS A 292 41.85 -13.62 -9.44
CA HIS A 292 43.09 -13.58 -8.67
C HIS A 292 43.65 -14.98 -8.31
N ASN A 293 43.07 -16.07 -8.91
CA ASN A 293 43.44 -17.45 -8.65
C ASN A 293 43.35 -17.83 -7.16
N LEU A 294 42.39 -17.28 -6.43
CA LEU A 294 42.09 -17.62 -5.05
C LEU A 294 41.09 -18.78 -4.99
N LYS A 295 41.16 -19.60 -3.96
CA LYS A 295 40.15 -20.63 -3.72
C LYS A 295 38.88 -20.02 -3.13
N ALA A 296 37.77 -20.70 -3.21
CA ALA A 296 36.48 -20.26 -2.70
C ALA A 296 36.44 -19.98 -1.19
N ASP A 297 37.35 -20.57 -0.42
CA ASP A 297 37.52 -20.39 1.02
C ASP A 297 38.63 -19.38 1.39
N GLU A 298 39.29 -18.77 0.40
CA GLU A 298 40.36 -17.77 0.62
C GLU A 298 39.80 -16.35 0.52
N PHE A 299 39.78 -15.65 1.66
CA PHE A 299 39.27 -14.27 1.77
C PHE A 299 40.40 -13.26 2.09
N LYS A 300 41.57 -13.44 1.42
CA LYS A 300 42.77 -12.57 1.55
C LYS A 300 42.63 -11.21 0.85
N PHE A 301 41.45 -10.69 0.80
CA PHE A 301 41.12 -9.38 0.20
C PHE A 301 40.10 -8.65 1.08
N SER A 302 39.98 -7.36 0.86
CA SER A 302 39.13 -6.44 1.62
C SER A 302 37.92 -5.95 0.80
N GLU A 303 36.99 -5.26 1.47
CA GLU A 303 35.89 -4.56 0.78
C GLU A 303 36.44 -3.49 -0.21
N THR A 304 37.53 -2.82 0.18
CA THR A 304 38.17 -1.81 -0.66
C THR A 304 38.87 -2.43 -1.87
N ASP A 305 39.44 -3.63 -1.76
CA ASP A 305 40.02 -4.36 -2.90
C ASP A 305 38.95 -4.76 -3.90
N LEU A 306 37.82 -5.27 -3.42
CA LEU A 306 36.65 -5.55 -4.27
C LEU A 306 36.16 -4.31 -4.99
N LEU A 307 35.98 -3.20 -4.27
CA LEU A 307 35.51 -1.95 -4.86
C LEU A 307 36.48 -1.41 -5.90
N ASN A 308 37.78 -1.47 -5.66
CA ASN A 308 38.80 -1.05 -6.61
C ASN A 308 38.77 -1.91 -7.87
N TYR A 309 38.68 -3.22 -7.75
CA TYR A 309 38.60 -4.14 -8.87
C TYR A 309 37.36 -3.89 -9.75
N PHE A 310 36.19 -3.61 -9.14
CA PHE A 310 34.97 -3.30 -9.86
C PHE A 310 34.75 -1.77 -10.06
N ALA A 311 35.80 -0.99 -10.19
CA ALA A 311 35.79 0.44 -10.50
C ALA A 311 34.90 1.29 -9.56
N ASN A 312 34.82 0.95 -8.29
CA ASN A 312 34.02 1.63 -7.26
C ASN A 312 32.51 1.66 -7.58
N ASP A 313 31.99 0.62 -8.20
CA ASP A 313 30.59 0.49 -8.58
C ASP A 313 29.65 0.79 -7.39
N SER A 314 28.74 1.72 -7.59
CA SER A 314 27.74 2.12 -6.59
C SER A 314 26.80 0.97 -6.21
N LYS A 315 26.52 0.07 -7.16
CA LYS A 315 25.70 -1.13 -6.93
C LYS A 315 26.42 -2.12 -6.03
N LEU A 316 27.73 -2.33 -6.22
CA LEU A 316 28.53 -3.18 -5.34
C LEU A 316 28.58 -2.62 -3.92
N LYS A 317 28.71 -1.30 -3.75
CA LYS A 317 28.64 -0.64 -2.42
C LYS A 317 27.35 -0.98 -1.69
N ALA A 318 26.21 -0.90 -2.40
CA ALA A 318 24.92 -1.28 -1.82
C ALA A 318 24.87 -2.78 -1.47
N CYS A 319 25.41 -3.66 -2.34
CA CYS A 319 25.45 -5.11 -2.11
C CYS A 319 26.30 -5.49 -0.90
N ILE A 320 27.44 -4.84 -0.67
CA ILE A 320 28.30 -5.04 0.51
C ILE A 320 27.51 -4.72 1.79
N ILE A 321 26.85 -3.57 1.83
CA ILE A 321 26.07 -3.14 3.01
C ILE A 321 24.87 -4.06 3.26
N ASP A 322 24.16 -4.46 2.20
CA ASP A 322 23.03 -5.37 2.34
C ASP A 322 23.45 -6.78 2.73
N ASN A 323 24.63 -7.24 2.27
CA ASN A 323 25.21 -8.49 2.78
C ASN A 323 25.49 -8.41 4.29
N GLN A 324 26.08 -7.32 4.77
CA GLN A 324 26.32 -7.11 6.21
C GLN A 324 24.99 -7.08 7.00
N ARG A 325 23.96 -6.40 6.49
CA ARG A 325 22.62 -6.39 7.08
C ARG A 325 22.04 -7.81 7.19
N ASN A 326 22.20 -8.60 6.13
CA ASN A 326 21.71 -9.98 6.10
C ASN A 326 22.46 -10.87 7.11
N LEU A 327 23.78 -10.73 7.19
CA LEU A 327 24.59 -11.45 8.17
C LEU A 327 24.19 -11.12 9.61
N VAL A 328 24.00 -9.86 9.94
CA VAL A 328 23.58 -9.41 11.29
C VAL A 328 22.15 -9.89 11.59
N ALA A 329 21.23 -9.79 10.64
CA ALA A 329 19.84 -10.16 10.85
C ALA A 329 19.66 -11.67 11.03
N LYS A 330 20.37 -12.48 10.23
CA LYS A 330 20.21 -13.94 10.16
C LYS A 330 21.29 -14.73 10.86
N ASN A 331 22.10 -14.07 11.70
CA ASN A 331 23.09 -14.78 12.50
C ASN A 331 22.39 -15.84 13.38
N SER A 332 22.90 -17.08 13.35
CA SER A 332 22.35 -18.20 14.13
C SER A 332 22.34 -17.93 15.64
N ASP A 333 23.32 -17.16 16.13
CA ASP A 333 23.44 -16.81 17.54
C ASP A 333 22.51 -15.64 17.95
N ASN A 334 21.76 -15.06 17.00
CA ASN A 334 20.83 -13.97 17.26
C ASN A 334 19.51 -14.47 17.86
N LYS A 335 19.37 -14.39 19.17
CA LYS A 335 18.13 -14.74 19.87
C LYS A 335 16.92 -13.88 19.48
N LEU A 336 17.15 -12.67 18.96
CA LEU A 336 16.07 -11.79 18.51
C LEU A 336 15.43 -12.30 17.21
N LEU A 337 16.14 -13.16 16.46
CA LEU A 337 15.70 -13.71 15.17
C LEU A 337 14.30 -14.33 15.24
N GLN A 338 13.98 -15.08 16.31
CA GLN A 338 12.69 -15.73 16.50
C GLN A 338 11.50 -14.77 16.70
N PHE A 339 11.77 -13.50 16.95
CA PHE A 339 10.76 -12.46 17.16
C PHE A 339 10.58 -11.53 15.96
N ILE A 340 11.39 -11.71 14.90
CA ILE A 340 11.36 -10.86 13.70
C ILE A 340 10.49 -11.51 12.62
N ASP A 341 9.43 -10.79 12.22
CA ASP A 341 8.59 -11.16 11.09
C ASP A 341 9.26 -10.72 9.79
N PHE A 342 9.96 -11.65 9.15
CA PHE A 342 10.65 -11.41 7.88
C PHE A 342 9.70 -11.18 6.70
N ASP A 343 8.41 -11.53 6.84
CA ASP A 343 7.37 -11.20 5.86
C ASP A 343 6.91 -9.72 5.93
N GLY A 344 7.59 -8.93 6.72
CA GLY A 344 7.62 -7.46 6.66
C GLY A 344 6.56 -6.71 7.48
N ARG A 345 5.48 -7.35 7.92
CA ARG A 345 4.33 -6.64 8.51
C ARG A 345 4.18 -6.73 10.03
N GLY A 346 4.94 -7.58 10.70
CA GLY A 346 4.80 -7.78 12.15
C GLY A 346 3.41 -8.29 12.54
N LYS A 347 2.76 -9.09 11.69
CA LYS A 347 1.44 -9.67 11.98
C LYS A 347 1.55 -10.96 12.79
N ASN A 348 2.56 -11.76 12.48
CA ASN A 348 2.77 -13.07 13.07
C ASN A 348 3.77 -13.02 14.23
N LEU A 349 4.75 -12.13 14.15
CA LEU A 349 5.77 -11.92 15.16
C LEU A 349 5.83 -10.44 15.58
N PRO A 350 6.32 -10.12 16.78
CA PRO A 350 6.21 -8.79 17.37
C PRO A 350 7.04 -7.71 16.68
N ILE A 351 8.07 -8.08 15.94
CA ILE A 351 8.97 -7.14 15.28
C ILE A 351 8.81 -7.29 13.77
N SER A 352 8.30 -6.29 13.08
CA SER A 352 8.33 -6.31 11.62
C SER A 352 9.76 -6.09 11.11
N TYR A 353 10.14 -6.79 10.03
CA TYR A 353 11.46 -6.61 9.43
C TYR A 353 11.72 -5.16 9.00
N ASP A 354 10.71 -4.45 8.52
CA ASP A 354 10.83 -3.04 8.16
C ASP A 354 11.20 -2.16 9.35
N ALA A 355 10.56 -2.37 10.50
CA ALA A 355 10.92 -1.64 11.73
C ALA A 355 12.33 -2.01 12.18
N TYR A 356 12.68 -3.29 12.17
CA TYR A 356 14.01 -3.77 12.52
C TYR A 356 15.09 -3.19 11.59
N ASN A 357 14.90 -3.23 10.29
CA ASN A 357 15.85 -2.68 9.32
C ASN A 357 15.99 -1.15 9.47
N SER A 358 14.88 -0.42 9.59
CA SER A 358 14.92 1.04 9.63
C SER A 358 15.41 1.62 10.96
N THR A 359 15.17 0.93 12.07
CA THR A 359 15.51 1.44 13.41
C THR A 359 16.79 0.82 13.98
N PHE A 360 17.08 -0.43 13.67
CA PHE A 360 18.24 -1.14 14.20
C PHE A 360 19.37 -1.24 13.16
N LEU A 361 19.16 -1.97 12.06
CA LEU A 361 20.23 -2.21 11.09
C LEU A 361 20.74 -0.92 10.44
N SER A 362 19.83 -0.03 10.00
CA SER A 362 20.21 1.24 9.36
C SER A 362 20.83 2.25 10.33
N PHE A 363 20.62 2.06 11.64
CA PHE A 363 21.21 2.93 12.65
C PHE A 363 22.62 2.46 13.07
N PHE A 364 22.80 1.15 13.27
CA PHE A 364 24.04 0.61 13.84
C PHE A 364 25.06 0.18 12.79
N ILE A 365 24.65 -0.26 11.61
CA ILE A 365 25.57 -0.65 10.53
C ILE A 365 26.16 0.59 9.88
N ASP A 366 27.49 0.67 9.81
CA ASP A 366 28.15 1.75 9.12
C ASP A 366 28.06 1.59 7.60
N THR A 367 27.25 2.48 6.97
CA THR A 367 26.98 2.46 5.53
C THR A 367 27.94 3.35 4.73
N LYS A 368 28.81 4.11 5.39
CA LYS A 368 29.69 5.09 4.73
C LYS A 368 31.13 4.61 4.62
N ARG A 369 31.56 3.75 5.51
CA ARG A 369 32.93 3.24 5.56
C ARG A 369 33.00 1.86 4.93
N PHE A 370 33.94 1.65 4.03
CA PHE A 370 34.32 0.34 3.51
C PHE A 370 35.67 -0.05 4.10
N VAL A 371 35.81 -1.34 4.40
CA VAL A 371 36.88 -1.87 5.24
C VAL A 371 38.09 -2.22 4.37
N SER A 372 39.31 -1.87 4.85
CA SER A 372 40.58 -2.17 4.19
C SER A 372 41.29 -3.39 4.76
N GLU A 373 40.83 -3.88 5.90
CA GLU A 373 41.29 -5.15 6.47
C GLU A 373 40.70 -6.34 5.70
N THR A 374 41.49 -7.40 5.52
CA THR A 374 41.03 -8.56 4.77
C THR A 374 39.84 -9.23 5.43
N LEU A 375 38.98 -9.87 4.62
CA LEU A 375 37.74 -10.48 5.09
C LEU A 375 37.99 -11.72 5.96
N GLU A 376 39.22 -12.31 5.95
CA GLU A 376 39.62 -13.41 6.84
C GLU A 376 40.20 -12.93 8.18
N ASN A 377 40.46 -11.64 8.35
CA ASN A 377 41.06 -11.10 9.56
C ASN A 377 40.04 -11.04 10.71
N GLU A 378 40.30 -11.74 11.83
CA GLU A 378 39.44 -11.73 13.03
C GLU A 378 39.20 -10.32 13.60
N ASN A 379 40.11 -9.38 13.36
CA ASN A 379 40.01 -8.00 13.78
C ASN A 379 39.36 -7.10 12.70
N ASN A 380 38.81 -7.71 11.62
CA ASN A 380 38.08 -6.97 10.62
C ASN A 380 36.88 -6.24 11.27
N PRO A 381 36.73 -4.92 11.06
CA PRO A 381 35.65 -4.13 11.63
C PRO A 381 34.25 -4.68 11.36
N ARG A 382 34.03 -5.38 10.24
CA ARG A 382 32.73 -6.01 9.94
C ARG A 382 32.45 -7.22 10.84
N PHE A 383 33.45 -8.03 11.19
CA PHE A 383 33.29 -9.11 12.15
C PHE A 383 33.07 -8.58 13.57
N ILE A 384 33.78 -7.53 13.94
CA ILE A 384 33.55 -6.87 15.22
C ILE A 384 32.12 -6.31 15.29
N GLU A 385 31.67 -5.61 14.25
CA GLU A 385 30.32 -5.08 14.11
C GLU A 385 29.27 -6.20 14.23
N LEU A 386 29.40 -7.29 13.47
CA LEU A 386 28.52 -8.46 13.53
C LEU A 386 28.43 -9.03 14.95
N ARG A 387 29.56 -9.31 15.58
CA ARG A 387 29.62 -9.87 16.93
C ARG A 387 29.00 -8.96 17.98
N GLN A 388 29.26 -7.65 17.92
CA GLN A 388 28.72 -6.69 18.88
C GLN A 388 27.21 -6.48 18.68
N LEU A 389 26.77 -6.42 17.44
CA LEU A 389 25.33 -6.29 17.14
C LEU A 389 24.54 -7.55 17.50
N THR A 390 25.09 -8.74 17.29
CA THR A 390 24.50 -10.00 17.77
C THR A 390 24.37 -10.01 19.30
N ARG A 391 25.41 -9.57 20.02
CA ARG A 391 25.36 -9.46 21.47
C ARG A 391 24.28 -8.47 21.94
N LEU A 392 24.17 -7.31 21.29
CA LEU A 392 23.14 -6.30 21.60
C LEU A 392 21.73 -6.86 21.35
N GLN A 393 21.53 -7.57 20.25
CA GLN A 393 20.26 -8.23 19.93
C GLN A 393 19.87 -9.27 20.98
N ASN A 394 20.85 -10.04 21.48
CA ASN A 394 20.61 -11.03 22.53
C ASN A 394 20.19 -10.37 23.84
N ILE A 395 20.84 -9.26 24.23
CA ILE A 395 20.42 -8.47 25.38
C ILE A 395 18.99 -7.95 25.23
N ILE A 396 18.62 -7.46 24.04
CA ILE A 396 17.26 -7.01 23.75
C ILE A 396 16.27 -8.18 23.85
N ALA A 397 16.61 -9.33 23.27
CA ALA A 397 15.76 -10.52 23.30
C ALA A 397 15.53 -10.99 24.74
N ASP A 398 16.59 -11.16 25.52
CA ASP A 398 16.51 -11.67 26.89
C ASP A 398 15.74 -10.73 27.83
N ASN A 399 15.88 -9.41 27.65
CA ASN A 399 15.23 -8.44 28.54
C ASN A 399 13.81 -8.06 28.13
N MET A 400 13.46 -8.13 26.84
CA MET A 400 12.22 -7.58 26.32
C MET A 400 11.24 -8.63 25.78
N TYR A 401 11.73 -9.77 25.31
CA TYR A 401 10.91 -10.73 24.58
C TYR A 401 10.87 -12.11 25.23
N VAL A 402 12.01 -12.67 25.65
CA VAL A 402 12.06 -14.04 26.21
C VAL A 402 11.24 -14.13 27.49
N GLY A 403 10.27 -15.03 27.52
CA GLY A 403 9.37 -15.25 28.67
C GLY A 403 8.37 -14.13 28.93
N LYS A 404 8.31 -13.11 28.06
CA LYS A 404 7.44 -11.93 28.24
C LYS A 404 6.44 -11.75 27.09
N PHE A 405 6.51 -12.57 26.07
CA PHE A 405 5.65 -12.50 24.91
C PHE A 405 4.36 -13.30 25.15
N ASP A 406 3.21 -12.65 25.12
CA ASP A 406 1.92 -13.25 24.93
C ASP A 406 1.17 -12.58 23.77
N SER A 407 0.23 -13.27 23.17
CA SER A 407 -0.53 -12.81 22.01
C SER A 407 -1.37 -11.55 22.25
N SER A 408 -1.60 -11.16 23.51
CA SER A 408 -2.34 -9.96 23.91
C SER A 408 -1.48 -8.70 23.88
N MET A 409 -0.17 -8.83 23.74
CA MET A 409 0.83 -7.75 23.86
C MET A 409 1.17 -7.00 22.56
N GLU A 410 0.62 -7.39 21.42
CA GLU A 410 0.98 -6.80 20.11
C GLU A 410 0.89 -5.26 20.06
N ARG A 411 -0.12 -4.67 20.75
CA ARG A 411 -0.24 -3.20 20.85
C ARG A 411 0.79 -2.58 21.80
N ARG A 412 1.14 -3.27 22.88
CA ARG A 412 2.15 -2.81 23.85
C ARG A 412 3.56 -2.92 23.29
N LEU A 413 3.80 -3.86 22.38
CA LEU A 413 5.09 -4.04 21.71
C LEU A 413 5.40 -2.92 20.72
N LYS A 414 4.43 -2.41 19.98
CA LYS A 414 4.62 -1.21 19.13
C LYS A 414 4.99 0.03 19.96
N ALA A 415 4.45 0.16 21.16
CA ALA A 415 4.83 1.22 22.10
C ALA A 415 6.22 0.94 22.70
N LYS A 416 6.55 -0.32 23.02
CA LYS A 416 7.86 -0.71 23.57
C LYS A 416 8.98 -0.65 22.53
N LEU A 417 8.73 -0.85 21.23
CA LEU A 417 9.71 -0.59 20.17
C LEU A 417 10.12 0.90 20.11
N ARG A 418 9.22 1.82 20.47
CA ARG A 418 9.62 3.23 20.72
C ARG A 418 10.51 3.36 21.94
N MET A 419 10.23 2.63 23.03
CA MET A 419 11.08 2.57 24.22
C MET A 419 12.41 1.86 23.98
N VAL A 420 12.46 0.84 23.09
CA VAL A 420 13.73 0.21 22.66
C VAL A 420 14.61 1.23 21.96
N LYS A 421 14.06 2.11 21.17
CA LYS A 421 14.80 3.23 20.58
C LYS A 421 15.45 4.06 21.70
N GLU A 422 14.73 4.35 22.77
CA GLU A 422 15.23 5.10 23.93
C GLU A 422 16.16 4.27 24.82
N THR A 423 15.91 2.98 25.03
CA THR A 423 16.72 2.10 25.90
C THR A 423 17.99 1.60 25.22
N ILE A 424 17.98 1.37 23.91
CA ILE A 424 19.19 1.11 23.11
C ILE A 424 20.16 2.31 23.21
N PHE A 425 19.63 3.52 23.35
CA PHE A 425 20.43 4.71 23.60
C PHE A 425 21.08 4.76 24.98
N LEU A 426 20.55 4.06 25.97
CA LEU A 426 21.05 4.07 27.35
C LEU A 426 22.08 2.97 27.65
N MET A 427 22.06 1.86 26.93
CA MET A 427 22.96 0.72 27.18
C MET A 427 24.32 0.73 26.48
N PRO A 428 24.59 1.50 25.47
CA PRO A 428 25.51 1.09 24.43
C PRO A 428 26.92 1.59 24.50
N ILE A 429 27.18 2.55 25.31
CA ILE A 429 28.51 3.23 25.29
C ILE A 429 29.65 2.25 25.56
N LEU A 430 29.34 1.11 26.16
CA LEU A 430 30.32 0.10 26.51
C LEU A 430 30.50 -1.06 25.52
N LEU A 431 29.58 -1.23 24.53
CA LEU A 431 29.48 -2.47 23.78
C LEU A 431 29.50 -2.35 22.24
N VAL A 432 29.46 -1.14 21.71
CA VAL A 432 29.35 -0.90 20.25
C VAL A 432 30.62 -0.23 19.72
N SER A 433 30.92 -0.40 18.45
CA SER A 433 32.09 0.17 17.77
C SER A 433 32.20 1.69 17.97
N ASP A 434 33.41 2.22 17.85
CA ASP A 434 33.66 3.67 17.97
C ASP A 434 32.76 4.50 17.05
N THR A 435 32.44 3.97 15.88
CA THR A 435 31.53 4.59 14.89
C THR A 435 30.10 4.74 15.42
N ALA A 436 29.59 3.79 16.16
CA ALA A 436 28.27 3.91 16.78
C ALA A 436 28.28 4.86 17.98
N ARG A 437 29.41 4.96 18.71
CA ARG A 437 29.61 5.99 19.74
C ARG A 437 29.60 7.40 19.15
N GLU A 438 30.30 7.63 18.05
CA GLU A 438 30.28 8.93 17.36
C GLU A 438 28.88 9.33 16.91
N ARG A 439 28.11 8.39 16.37
CA ARG A 439 26.71 8.64 15.94
C ARG A 439 25.78 8.95 17.12
N LEU A 440 25.97 8.27 18.24
CA LEU A 440 25.23 8.55 19.46
C LEU A 440 25.55 9.96 20.02
N CYS A 441 26.82 10.36 19.98
CA CYS A 441 27.26 11.70 20.38
C CYS A 441 26.73 12.80 19.44
N ILE A 442 26.79 12.58 18.13
CA ILE A 442 26.33 13.55 17.10
C ILE A 442 24.80 13.72 17.15
N ALA A 443 24.05 12.67 17.50
CA ALA A 443 22.59 12.75 17.64
C ALA A 443 22.11 13.49 18.88
N GLY A 444 22.99 14.04 19.72
CA GLY A 444 22.63 14.80 20.93
C GLY A 444 21.95 13.96 22.01
N LEU A 445 22.08 12.64 21.95
CA LEU A 445 21.39 11.69 22.82
C LEU A 445 22.08 11.49 24.17
N LEU A 446 23.26 12.08 24.34
CA LEU A 446 24.00 12.19 25.59
C LEU A 446 23.79 13.54 26.28
N SER A 447 22.74 14.29 25.90
CA SER A 447 22.43 15.50 26.59
C SER A 447 21.89 15.20 27.99
N SER A 448 22.34 16.01 28.95
CA SER A 448 22.16 16.01 30.40
C SER A 448 20.72 15.92 30.96
N ARG A 449 19.77 15.34 30.24
CA ARG A 449 18.38 15.13 30.67
C ARG A 449 18.06 13.66 31.03
N ILE A 450 19.08 12.79 31.08
CA ILE A 450 18.94 11.36 31.38
C ILE A 450 19.91 10.96 32.52
N LEU A 451 20.34 11.91 33.32
CA LEU A 451 20.92 11.69 34.65
C LEU A 451 19.97 12.19 35.72
#